data_8aaa39537dd0dc73cacddcc35f5d8c81
#
_entry.id   8aaa39537dd0dc73cacddcc35f5d8c81
#
_cell.length_a   1.000
_cell.length_b   1.000
_cell.length_c   1.000
_cell.angle_alpha   90.00
_cell.angle_beta   90.00
_cell.angle_gamma   90.00
#
_symmetry.space_group_name_H-M   'P 1'
#
loop_
_entity.id
_entity.type
_entity.pdbx_description
1 polymer ?
#
loop_
_entity_poly.entity_id
_entity_poly.type
_entity_poly.pdbx_seq_one_letter_code
_entity_poly.pdbx_strand_id
1 'polypeptide(L)'
;NPKTEIWGYYEPCGFKAPLLGRPWVWGVTDCLSLVEDWYLQEKNISFKKATRPLTPEIFHENPRSKEDGDFNNYLITAGFNLLAPNEKLQNGDVLAMSILGKGLNHVGIFLDGDVLHHLGDRLSCREPYNPWLLKCTGGRYRYASQN
;
A
#
# COMPACT_ATOMS: atom_id res chain seq x y z
N ASN A 1 11.08 -26.68 6.31
CA ASN A 1 10.77 -26.54 6.32
C ASN A 1 10.64 -26.69 6.33
N PRO A 2 10.80 -26.95 6.51
CA PRO A 2 10.49 -26.92 6.72
C PRO A 2 10.24 -26.56 6.97
N LYS A 3 10.31 -26.29 7.37
CA LYS A 3 9.92 -25.70 7.64
C LYS A 3 9.49 -24.87 7.51
N THR A 4 9.52 -24.75 7.61
CA THR A 4 9.03 -23.91 7.55
C THR A 4 8.38 -23.46 7.24
N GLU A 5 8.24 -23.48 7.49
CA GLU A 5 7.50 -23.02 7.21
C GLU A 5 7.03 -22.27 7.00
N ILE A 6 7.03 -22.12 7.06
CA ILE A 6 6.60 -21.36 6.94
C ILE A 6 6.54 -20.69 6.50
N TRP A 7 6.56 -20.58 6.44
CA TRP A 7 6.46 -20.01 6.17
C TRP A 7 6.69 -19.10 6.03
N GLY A 8 6.74 -19.66 6.58
CA GLY A 8 7.42 -18.44 6.54
C GLY A 8 7.80 -17.97 5.23
N TYR A 9 7.90 -16.88 5.26
CA TYR A 9 8.25 -16.20 4.16
C TYR A 9 9.68 -15.96 4.25
N TYR A 10 10.39 -17.00 4.02
CA TYR A 10 11.81 -16.94 4.06
C TYR A 10 12.32 -16.59 2.68
N GLU A 11 13.16 -15.59 2.59
CA GLU A 11 13.72 -15.20 1.32
C GLU A 11 15.19 -15.54 1.28
N PRO A 12 15.57 -16.54 0.52
CA PRO A 12 16.98 -16.82 0.28
C PRO A 12 17.65 -15.64 -0.40
N CYS A 13 18.95 -15.60 -0.35
CA CYS A 13 19.74 -14.56 -0.97
C CYS A 13 19.33 -14.34 -2.42
N GLY A 14 18.96 -13.11 -2.76
CA GLY A 14 18.58 -12.74 -4.12
C GLY A 14 17.12 -13.01 -4.50
N PHE A 15 16.38 -13.70 -3.65
CA PHE A 15 14.99 -13.97 -3.97
C PHE A 15 14.13 -12.72 -3.74
N LYS A 16 13.23 -12.46 -4.68
CA LYS A 16 12.25 -11.37 -4.54
C LYS A 16 10.86 -11.95 -4.70
N ALA A 17 10.01 -11.72 -3.71
CA ALA A 17 8.64 -12.19 -3.76
C ALA A 17 7.89 -11.49 -4.90
N PRO A 18 7.06 -12.20 -5.67
CA PRO A 18 6.26 -11.57 -6.72
C PRO A 18 5.33 -10.51 -6.14
N LEU A 19 5.13 -9.44 -6.89
CA LEU A 19 4.21 -8.37 -6.51
C LEU A 19 2.80 -8.62 -7.02
N LEU A 20 2.67 -9.31 -8.14
CA LEU A 20 1.37 -9.62 -8.73
C LEU A 20 0.90 -11.01 -8.32
N GLY A 21 -0.41 -11.17 -8.22
CA GLY A 21 -1.01 -12.47 -7.96
C GLY A 21 -0.91 -12.94 -6.52
N ARG A 22 -0.64 -12.06 -5.58
CA ARG A 22 -0.54 -12.44 -4.17
C ARG A 22 -1.92 -12.73 -3.61
N PRO A 23 -2.09 -13.80 -2.84
CA PRO A 23 -3.31 -13.95 -2.03
C PRO A 23 -3.32 -12.92 -0.91
N TRP A 24 -4.51 -12.46 -0.57
CA TRP A 24 -4.64 -11.42 0.46
C TRP A 24 -4.62 -12.03 1.85
N VAL A 25 -3.66 -11.59 2.68
CA VAL A 25 -3.54 -12.00 4.08
C VAL A 25 -3.25 -10.75 4.91
N TRP A 26 -4.18 -10.39 5.76
CA TRP A 26 -4.08 -9.18 6.55
C TRP A 26 -2.77 -9.13 7.35
N GLY A 27 -2.06 -8.02 7.19
CA GLY A 27 -0.79 -7.81 7.89
C GLY A 27 0.42 -8.50 7.28
N VAL A 28 0.21 -9.35 6.28
CA VAL A 28 1.30 -10.12 5.65
C VAL A 28 1.39 -9.80 4.17
N THR A 29 0.30 -10.04 3.43
CA THR A 29 0.21 -9.72 2.00
C THR A 29 -1.08 -8.93 1.79
N ASP A 30 -1.07 -7.68 2.15
CA ASP A 30 -2.19 -6.77 2.01
C ASP A 30 -1.78 -5.54 1.20
N CYS A 31 -2.63 -4.52 1.14
CA CYS A 31 -2.36 -3.35 0.31
C CYS A 31 -1.09 -2.60 0.75
N LEU A 32 -0.88 -2.45 2.05
CA LEU A 32 0.27 -1.70 2.54
C LEU A 32 1.57 -2.49 2.40
N SER A 33 1.54 -3.80 2.65
CA SER A 33 2.74 -4.62 2.45
C SER A 33 3.15 -4.66 0.98
N LEU A 34 2.21 -4.58 0.06
CA LEU A 34 2.53 -4.48 -1.37
C LEU A 34 3.29 -3.19 -1.68
N VAL A 35 2.85 -2.07 -1.11
CA VAL A 35 3.55 -0.79 -1.27
C VAL A 35 4.97 -0.87 -0.69
N GLU A 36 5.09 -1.41 0.52
CA GLU A 36 6.39 -1.57 1.17
C GLU A 36 7.33 -2.42 0.33
N ASP A 37 6.84 -3.54 -0.20
CA ASP A 37 7.67 -4.44 -0.98
C ASP A 37 8.03 -3.85 -2.34
N TRP A 38 7.14 -3.09 -2.96
CA TRP A 38 7.46 -2.41 -4.21
C TRP A 38 8.63 -1.44 -4.01
N TYR A 39 8.58 -0.64 -2.94
CA TYR A 39 9.67 0.29 -2.66
C TYR A 39 10.97 -0.43 -2.36
N LEU A 40 10.90 -1.53 -1.64
CA LEU A 40 12.09 -2.32 -1.36
C LEU A 40 12.69 -2.89 -2.65
N GLN A 41 11.86 -3.47 -3.51
CA GLN A 41 12.35 -4.12 -4.73
C GLN A 41 12.78 -3.13 -5.81
N GLU A 42 12.05 -2.04 -5.99
CA GLU A 42 12.30 -1.12 -7.08
C GLU A 42 13.20 0.06 -6.71
N LYS A 43 13.18 0.48 -5.45
CA LYS A 43 13.93 1.65 -4.99
C LYS A 43 14.96 1.31 -3.93
N ASN A 44 15.00 0.07 -3.47
CA ASN A 44 15.86 -0.35 -2.37
C ASN A 44 15.63 0.48 -1.11
N ILE A 45 14.40 0.86 -0.87
CA ILE A 45 13.99 1.61 0.31
C ILE A 45 13.16 0.69 1.20
N SER A 46 13.60 0.55 2.45
CA SER A 46 12.93 -0.28 3.44
C SER A 46 12.23 0.61 4.45
N PHE A 47 10.94 0.38 4.65
CA PHE A 47 10.18 1.11 5.66
C PHE A 47 9.99 0.25 6.89
N LYS A 48 9.91 0.91 8.06
CA LYS A 48 9.52 0.20 9.27
C LYS A 48 8.08 -0.28 9.09
N LYS A 49 7.87 -1.56 9.31
CA LYS A 49 6.54 -2.14 9.14
C LYS A 49 5.52 -1.49 10.04
N ALA A 50 4.39 -1.12 9.47
CA ALA A 50 3.30 -0.54 10.22
C ALA A 50 2.63 -1.61 11.07
N THR A 51 2.29 -1.23 12.31
CA THR A 51 1.49 -2.09 13.16
C THR A 51 0.04 -2.03 12.72
N ARG A 52 -0.61 -3.18 12.58
CA ARG A 52 -2.01 -3.24 12.21
C ARG A 52 -2.84 -3.81 13.35
N PRO A 53 -4.12 -3.42 13.46
CA PRO A 53 -5.03 -4.07 14.39
C PRO A 53 -5.17 -5.57 14.06
N LEU A 54 -5.76 -6.31 14.99
CA LEU A 54 -5.88 -7.75 14.86
C LEU A 54 -6.65 -8.18 13.61
N THR A 55 -7.65 -7.40 13.20
CA THR A 55 -8.47 -7.74 12.05
C THR A 55 -8.70 -6.52 11.18
N PRO A 56 -8.95 -6.73 9.88
CA PRO A 56 -9.27 -5.61 8.99
C PRO A 56 -10.57 -4.91 9.39
N GLU A 57 -11.52 -5.63 9.96
CA GLU A 57 -12.77 -5.01 10.40
C GLU A 57 -12.52 -3.96 11.47
N ILE A 58 -11.67 -4.27 12.45
CA ILE A 58 -11.31 -3.32 13.49
C ILE A 58 -10.66 -2.09 12.87
N PHE A 59 -9.77 -2.28 11.91
CA PHE A 59 -9.10 -1.18 11.22
C PHE A 59 -10.11 -0.30 10.48
N HIS A 60 -11.00 -0.93 9.72
CA HIS A 60 -11.95 -0.20 8.89
C HIS A 60 -13.03 0.51 9.69
N GLU A 61 -13.33 0.02 10.88
CA GLU A 61 -14.35 0.60 11.73
C GLU A 61 -13.82 1.59 12.76
N ASN A 62 -12.52 1.73 12.84
CA ASN A 62 -11.91 2.65 13.79
C ASN A 62 -12.24 4.09 13.41
N PRO A 63 -12.93 4.84 14.29
CA PRO A 63 -13.29 6.23 13.99
C PRO A 63 -12.09 7.11 13.65
N ARG A 64 -10.94 6.80 14.22
CA ARG A 64 -9.74 7.60 13.95
C ARG A 64 -9.29 7.46 12.50
N SER A 65 -9.52 6.31 11.90
CA SER A 65 -9.15 6.12 10.50
C SER A 65 -9.96 7.03 9.58
N LYS A 66 -11.09 7.53 10.05
CA LYS A 66 -11.91 8.45 9.27
C LYS A 66 -11.43 9.90 9.38
N GLU A 67 -10.89 10.27 10.53
CA GLU A 67 -10.49 11.65 10.79
C GLU A 67 -9.04 11.88 10.42
N ASP A 68 -8.17 11.01 10.89
CA ASP A 68 -6.73 11.20 10.72
C ASP A 68 -6.15 10.37 9.61
N GLY A 69 -6.89 9.35 9.14
CA GLY A 69 -6.41 8.46 8.12
C GLY A 69 -5.11 7.79 8.57
N ASP A 70 -5.21 6.62 9.15
CA ASP A 70 -4.00 5.93 9.60
C ASP A 70 -2.96 5.84 8.49
N PHE A 71 -3.39 5.69 7.24
CA PHE A 71 -2.46 5.67 6.12
C PHE A 71 -1.83 7.03 5.87
N ASN A 72 -2.56 8.12 6.08
CA ASN A 72 -1.96 9.44 5.97
C ASN A 72 -0.82 9.60 6.97
N ASN A 73 -1.08 9.28 8.23
CA ASN A 73 -0.06 9.40 9.27
C ASN A 73 1.12 8.47 9.02
N TYR A 74 0.84 7.25 8.60
CA TYR A 74 1.90 6.31 8.26
C TYR A 74 2.77 6.85 7.13
N LEU A 75 2.16 7.34 6.07
CA LEU A 75 2.91 7.80 4.89
C LEU A 75 3.74 9.04 5.22
N ILE A 76 3.18 10.00 5.95
CA ILE A 76 3.93 11.19 6.36
C ILE A 76 5.12 10.79 7.24
N THR A 77 4.89 9.90 8.20
CA THR A 77 5.96 9.42 9.08
C THR A 77 7.03 8.65 8.31
N ALA A 78 6.64 7.93 7.28
CA ALA A 78 7.57 7.15 6.47
C ALA A 78 8.39 8.01 5.50
N GLY A 79 8.06 9.30 5.38
CA GLY A 79 8.84 10.23 4.55
C GLY A 79 8.18 10.62 3.26
N PHE A 80 6.87 10.38 3.13
CA PHE A 80 6.12 10.82 1.96
C PHE A 80 5.57 12.22 2.19
N ASN A 81 5.46 12.98 1.10
CA ASN A 81 4.83 14.30 1.11
C ASN A 81 3.50 14.23 0.40
N LEU A 82 2.49 14.87 0.98
CA LEU A 82 1.19 14.99 0.35
C LEU A 82 1.30 15.90 -0.87
N LEU A 83 0.80 15.44 -2.01
CA LEU A 83 0.81 16.23 -3.24
C LEU A 83 -0.37 17.19 -3.28
N ALA A 84 -0.15 18.35 -3.89
CA ALA A 84 -1.24 19.28 -4.15
C ALA A 84 -2.22 18.67 -5.14
N PRO A 85 -3.52 19.07 -5.09
CA PRO A 85 -4.53 18.45 -5.97
C PRO A 85 -4.24 18.57 -7.47
N ASN A 86 -3.52 19.60 -7.88
CA ASN A 86 -3.19 19.83 -9.29
C ASN A 86 -1.83 19.27 -9.69
N GLU A 87 -1.10 18.65 -8.77
CA GLU A 87 0.20 18.09 -9.08
C GLU A 87 0.05 16.83 -9.92
N LYS A 88 0.92 16.69 -10.93
CA LYS A 88 0.89 15.56 -11.83
C LYS A 88 1.47 14.32 -11.14
N LEU A 89 0.83 13.20 -11.31
CA LEU A 89 1.32 11.94 -10.76
C LEU A 89 2.58 11.47 -11.49
N GLN A 90 3.48 10.86 -10.74
CA GLN A 90 4.69 10.23 -11.25
C GLN A 90 4.72 8.78 -10.81
N ASN A 91 5.46 7.96 -11.55
CA ASN A 91 5.62 6.55 -11.19
C ASN A 91 6.19 6.40 -9.78
N GLY A 92 5.55 5.58 -8.98
CA GLY A 92 5.93 5.39 -7.59
C GLY A 92 5.11 6.21 -6.60
N ASP A 93 4.31 7.15 -7.07
CA ASP A 93 3.43 7.89 -6.16
C ASP A 93 2.43 6.93 -5.50
N VAL A 94 2.15 7.16 -4.24
CA VAL A 94 1.21 6.34 -3.47
C VAL A 94 -0.14 7.02 -3.45
N LEU A 95 -1.17 6.25 -3.74
CA LEU A 95 -2.56 6.70 -3.74
C LEU A 95 -3.24 6.13 -2.51
N ALA A 96 -3.72 7.00 -1.63
CA ALA A 96 -4.50 6.57 -0.49
C ALA A 96 -5.98 6.74 -0.84
N MET A 97 -6.73 5.66 -0.71
CA MET A 97 -8.09 5.59 -1.21
C MET A 97 -9.07 5.24 -0.11
N SER A 98 -10.29 5.72 -0.27
CA SER A 98 -11.41 5.38 0.60
C SER A 98 -12.30 4.39 -0.14
N ILE A 99 -12.18 3.14 0.21
CA ILE A 99 -13.02 2.10 -0.38
C ILE A 99 -14.26 1.95 0.48
N LEU A 100 -15.42 2.04 -0.17
CA LEU A 100 -16.72 2.00 0.50
C LEU A 100 -16.93 3.13 1.50
N GLY A 101 -16.25 4.26 1.33
CA GLY A 101 -16.46 5.45 2.14
C GLY A 101 -16.05 5.33 3.60
N LYS A 102 -15.10 4.48 3.92
CA LYS A 102 -14.70 4.21 5.31
C LYS A 102 -13.35 4.83 5.67
N GLY A 103 -13.10 6.04 5.22
CA GLY A 103 -11.81 6.70 5.46
C GLY A 103 -10.74 6.17 4.53
N LEU A 104 -9.50 6.61 4.71
CA LEU A 104 -8.38 6.17 3.85
C LEU A 104 -7.96 4.77 4.27
N ASN A 105 -8.63 3.78 3.74
CA ASN A 105 -8.49 2.38 4.15
C ASN A 105 -7.79 1.50 3.11
N HIS A 106 -7.26 2.10 2.04
CA HIS A 106 -6.60 1.34 0.97
C HIS A 106 -5.50 2.18 0.36
N VAL A 107 -4.41 1.53 -0.04
CA VAL A 107 -3.30 2.20 -0.73
C VAL A 107 -2.90 1.43 -1.97
N GLY A 108 -2.35 2.15 -2.93
CA GLY A 108 -1.80 1.57 -4.14
C GLY A 108 -0.68 2.43 -4.68
N ILE A 109 0.01 1.95 -5.70
CA ILE A 109 1.12 2.66 -6.34
C ILE A 109 0.76 3.00 -7.77
N PHE A 110 0.97 4.25 -8.14
CA PHE A 110 0.75 4.70 -9.50
C PHE A 110 1.93 4.32 -10.39
N LEU A 111 1.65 3.66 -11.49
CA LEU A 111 2.67 3.22 -12.45
C LEU A 111 2.14 3.39 -13.87
N ASP A 112 2.65 4.37 -14.61
CA ASP A 112 2.32 4.59 -16.03
C ASP A 112 0.82 4.54 -16.32
N GLY A 113 0.04 5.25 -15.52
CA GLY A 113 -1.41 5.30 -15.73
C GLY A 113 -2.18 4.16 -15.07
N ASP A 114 -1.47 3.19 -14.51
CA ASP A 114 -2.08 2.07 -13.81
C ASP A 114 -1.92 2.23 -12.29
N VAL A 115 -2.61 1.38 -11.56
CA VAL A 115 -2.45 1.25 -10.11
C VAL A 115 -2.07 -0.18 -9.79
N LEU A 116 -0.96 -0.34 -9.10
CA LEU A 116 -0.58 -1.61 -8.48
C LEU A 116 -1.16 -1.60 -7.09
N HIS A 117 -2.08 -2.53 -6.80
CA HIS A 117 -2.73 -2.54 -5.50
C HIS A 117 -3.27 -3.93 -5.16
N HIS A 118 -3.78 -4.06 -3.92
CA HIS A 118 -4.24 -5.34 -3.42
C HIS A 118 -5.50 -5.13 -2.59
N LEU A 119 -6.64 -5.24 -3.23
CA LEU A 119 -7.93 -5.17 -2.55
C LEU A 119 -8.18 -6.45 -1.76
N GLY A 120 -8.94 -6.33 -0.67
CA GLY A 120 -9.27 -7.48 0.17
C GLY A 120 -9.98 -8.57 -0.60
N ASP A 121 -9.66 -9.82 -0.26
CA ASP A 121 -10.24 -11.02 -0.87
C ASP A 121 -10.01 -11.15 -2.37
N ARG A 122 -8.97 -10.50 -2.88
CA ARG A 122 -8.55 -10.61 -4.27
C ARG A 122 -7.07 -10.84 -4.33
N LEU A 123 -6.59 -11.23 -5.50
CA LEU A 123 -5.15 -11.27 -5.77
C LEU A 123 -4.65 -9.86 -6.03
N SER A 124 -3.41 -9.59 -5.66
CA SER A 124 -2.80 -8.31 -6.02
C SER A 124 -2.73 -8.19 -7.54
N CYS A 125 -2.96 -6.99 -8.04
CA CYS A 125 -3.03 -6.77 -9.48
C CYS A 125 -2.54 -5.37 -9.86
N ARG A 126 -2.33 -5.19 -11.15
CA ARG A 126 -2.08 -3.90 -11.75
C ARG A 126 -3.21 -3.64 -12.76
N GLU A 127 -3.93 -2.56 -12.58
CA GLU A 127 -5.06 -2.22 -13.45
C GLU A 127 -5.08 -0.73 -13.73
N PRO A 128 -5.76 -0.29 -14.79
CA PRO A 128 -5.81 1.14 -15.10
C PRO A 128 -6.36 1.97 -13.95
N TYR A 129 -5.80 3.17 -13.77
CA TYR A 129 -6.30 4.12 -12.81
C TYR A 129 -7.60 4.70 -13.36
N ASN A 130 -8.66 3.91 -13.25
CA ASN A 130 -9.95 4.18 -13.85
C ASN A 130 -10.73 5.23 -13.06
N PRO A 131 -11.87 5.72 -13.59
CA PRO A 131 -12.65 6.75 -12.90
C PRO A 131 -13.13 6.36 -11.51
N TRP A 132 -13.39 5.08 -11.28
CA TRP A 132 -13.82 4.64 -9.94
C TRP A 132 -12.68 4.76 -8.93
N LEU A 133 -11.49 4.29 -9.30
CA LEU A 133 -10.33 4.41 -8.42
C LEU A 133 -9.96 5.87 -8.20
N LEU A 134 -10.04 6.69 -9.25
CA LEU A 134 -9.80 8.13 -9.14
C LEU A 134 -10.76 8.76 -8.15
N LYS A 135 -12.04 8.40 -8.22
CA LYS A 135 -13.05 8.93 -7.32
C LYS A 135 -12.81 8.50 -5.87
N CYS A 136 -12.25 7.31 -5.66
CA CYS A 136 -11.95 6.80 -4.33
C CYS A 136 -10.70 7.45 -3.73
N THR A 137 -9.86 8.07 -4.55
CA THR A 137 -8.58 8.61 -4.09
C THR A 137 -8.81 9.85 -3.22
N GLY A 138 -8.36 9.78 -1.97
CA GLY A 138 -8.46 10.90 -1.02
C GLY A 138 -7.14 11.59 -0.76
N GLY A 139 -6.01 10.97 -1.12
CA GLY A 139 -4.70 11.57 -0.96
C GLY A 139 -3.71 10.96 -1.93
N ARG A 140 -2.78 11.78 -2.39
CA ARG A 140 -1.71 11.35 -3.29
C ARG A 140 -0.39 11.77 -2.68
N TYR A 141 0.56 10.87 -2.62
CA TYR A 141 1.78 11.07 -1.85
C TYR A 141 3.00 10.70 -2.67
N ARG A 142 4.08 11.45 -2.47
CA ARG A 142 5.35 11.17 -3.13
C ARG A 142 6.43 11.03 -2.09
N TYR A 143 7.25 10.00 -2.23
CA TYR A 143 8.37 9.80 -1.33
C TYR A 143 9.37 10.93 -1.48
N ALA A 144 9.77 11.52 -0.35
CA ALA A 144 10.73 12.60 -0.36
C ALA A 144 12.12 12.05 -0.68
N SER A 145 12.77 12.62 -1.69
CA SER A 145 14.08 12.17 -2.07
C SER A 145 15.09 12.38 -0.93
N GLN A 146 15.95 11.40 -0.75
CA GLN A 146 17.01 11.44 0.26
C GLN A 146 18.26 12.03 -0.36
N ASN A 147 18.24 13.25 -0.72
CA ASN A 147 19.44 13.87 -1.33
C ASN A 147 20.32 14.53 -0.33
#